data_11eafceb64eaf7b7f3c067ce9c4502d8
#
_entry.id   11eafceb64eaf7b7f3c067ce9c4502d8
#
_cell.length_a   1.000
_cell.length_b   1.000
_cell.length_c   1.000
_cell.angle_alpha   90.00
_cell.angle_beta   90.00
_cell.angle_gamma   90.00
#
_symmetry.space_group_name_H-M   'P 1'
#
loop_
_entity.id
_entity.type
_entity.pdbx_description
1 polymer ?
#
loop_
_entity_poly.entity_id
_entity_poly.type
_entity_poly.pdbx_seq_one_letter_code
_entity_poly.pdbx_strand_id
1 'polypeptide(L)'
;GARPIAQLNSLRLGDIHSEKTQWIMKGVVKGIGDYGNAFGIPIVGGEVFFDKSYNQNPLVNAFSAGIIDTKKVISAKAKGPGNPVYIVGSATGKDGIAGAAFASKDITEDSANDLPSVQVGDPFMEKLLLEATMELSETDAIVGMQDMGASGITCSTCEMSAGGGAGMEIHLDRVPTRQENRLPYEILLSES
;
A
#
# COMPACT_ATOMS: atom_id res chain seq x y z
N GLY A 1 15.31 1.76 -0.77
CA GLY A 1 16.23 2.85 -0.51
C GLY A 1 16.08 4.08 -1.43
N ALA A 2 15.13 4.12 -2.38
CA ALA A 2 14.92 5.31 -3.19
C ALA A 2 14.10 6.36 -2.43
N ARG A 3 14.61 7.59 -2.31
CA ARG A 3 13.81 8.71 -1.79
C ARG A 3 12.88 9.20 -2.90
N PRO A 4 11.55 9.25 -2.66
CA PRO A 4 10.59 9.78 -3.61
C PRO A 4 10.82 11.29 -3.85
N ILE A 5 10.72 11.72 -5.10
CA ILE A 5 10.96 13.12 -5.50
C ILE A 5 9.84 13.72 -6.36
N ALA A 6 9.02 12.88 -6.97
CA ALA A 6 7.93 13.31 -7.84
C ALA A 6 6.81 12.28 -7.91
N GLN A 7 5.58 12.73 -8.05
CA GLN A 7 4.41 11.91 -8.29
C GLN A 7 3.63 12.39 -9.50
N LEU A 8 2.98 11.45 -10.18
CA LEU A 8 2.05 11.68 -11.29
C LEU A 8 0.83 10.78 -11.11
N ASN A 9 -0.31 11.21 -11.66
CA ASN A 9 -1.52 10.41 -11.58
C ASN A 9 -2.21 10.34 -12.94
N SER A 10 -2.74 9.17 -13.29
CA SER A 10 -3.59 8.99 -14.46
C SER A 10 -4.98 8.56 -13.98
N LEU A 11 -5.95 9.44 -14.15
CA LEU A 11 -7.31 9.28 -13.65
C LEU A 11 -8.25 8.91 -14.79
N ARG A 12 -9.06 7.87 -14.57
CA ARG A 12 -10.15 7.45 -15.47
C ARG A 12 -11.45 7.53 -14.70
N LEU A 13 -12.30 8.46 -15.06
CA LEU A 13 -13.52 8.79 -14.33
C LEU A 13 -14.74 8.68 -15.26
N GLY A 14 -15.90 8.46 -14.69
CA GLY A 14 -17.15 8.37 -15.40
C GLY A 14 -17.59 9.69 -16.04
N ASP A 15 -18.86 9.77 -16.46
CA ASP A 15 -19.44 10.98 -17.04
C ASP A 15 -19.26 12.18 -16.09
N ILE A 16 -18.58 13.24 -16.56
CA ILE A 16 -18.28 14.43 -15.76
C ILE A 16 -19.54 15.16 -15.25
N HIS A 17 -20.68 14.99 -15.92
CA HIS A 17 -21.95 15.60 -15.51
C HIS A 17 -22.69 14.78 -14.45
N SER A 18 -22.22 13.58 -14.13
CA SER A 18 -22.77 12.75 -13.06
C SER A 18 -22.35 13.29 -11.69
N GLU A 19 -23.30 13.48 -10.78
CA GLU A 19 -23.03 13.87 -9.39
C GLU A 19 -22.11 12.86 -8.69
N LYS A 20 -22.30 11.56 -8.95
CA LYS A 20 -21.44 10.50 -8.42
C LYS A 20 -19.98 10.67 -8.88
N THR A 21 -19.77 10.94 -10.17
CA THR A 21 -18.41 11.15 -10.72
C THR A 21 -17.76 12.38 -10.09
N GLN A 22 -18.50 13.49 -9.95
CA GLN A 22 -17.98 14.71 -9.32
C GLN A 22 -17.62 14.48 -7.85
N TRP A 23 -18.43 13.73 -7.13
CA TRP A 23 -18.16 13.36 -5.74
C TRP A 23 -16.90 12.50 -5.62
N ILE A 24 -16.77 11.47 -6.46
CA ILE A 24 -15.58 10.59 -6.50
C ILE A 24 -14.33 11.41 -6.85
N MET A 25 -14.40 12.24 -7.89
CA MET A 25 -13.27 13.08 -8.33
C MET A 25 -12.78 14.00 -7.21
N LYS A 26 -13.70 14.62 -6.47
CA LYS A 26 -13.36 15.47 -5.33
C LYS A 26 -12.60 14.68 -4.24
N GLY A 27 -13.04 13.47 -3.93
CA GLY A 27 -12.37 12.59 -2.98
C GLY A 27 -10.98 12.14 -3.45
N VAL A 28 -10.88 11.73 -4.71
CA VAL A 28 -9.61 11.32 -5.34
C VAL A 28 -8.58 12.45 -5.32
N VAL A 29 -8.96 13.64 -5.77
CA VAL A 29 -8.06 14.81 -5.79
C VAL A 29 -7.63 15.20 -4.38
N LYS A 30 -8.56 15.13 -3.40
CA LYS A 30 -8.21 15.38 -2.01
C LYS A 30 -7.19 14.36 -1.49
N GLY A 31 -7.41 13.07 -1.73
CA GLY A 31 -6.49 12.02 -1.30
C GLY A 31 -5.08 12.19 -1.89
N ILE A 32 -5.00 12.45 -3.20
CA ILE A 32 -3.73 12.74 -3.88
C ILE A 32 -3.02 13.93 -3.24
N GLY A 33 -3.76 15.02 -2.98
CA GLY A 33 -3.21 16.22 -2.35
C GLY A 33 -2.74 15.98 -0.91
N ASP A 34 -3.52 15.26 -0.11
CA ASP A 34 -3.18 14.94 1.28
C ASP A 34 -1.87 14.11 1.35
N TYR A 35 -1.70 13.11 0.48
CA TYR A 35 -0.48 12.32 0.39
C TYR A 35 0.72 13.15 -0.07
N GLY A 36 0.58 13.92 -1.15
CA GLY A 36 1.65 14.79 -1.63
C GLY A 36 2.12 15.80 -0.57
N ASN A 37 1.18 16.40 0.16
CA ASN A 37 1.48 17.34 1.23
C ASN A 37 2.15 16.66 2.44
N ALA A 38 1.66 15.50 2.89
CA ALA A 38 2.23 14.78 4.02
C ALA A 38 3.66 14.31 3.72
N PHE A 39 3.89 13.75 2.54
CA PHE A 39 5.21 13.29 2.10
C PHE A 39 6.15 14.45 1.74
N GLY A 40 5.63 15.63 1.45
CA GLY A 40 6.41 16.75 0.93
C GLY A 40 6.92 16.50 -0.48
N ILE A 41 6.17 15.77 -1.30
CA ILE A 41 6.54 15.36 -2.64
C ILE A 41 5.60 16.03 -3.64
N PRO A 42 6.12 16.75 -4.65
CA PRO A 42 5.27 17.44 -5.60
C PRO A 42 4.53 16.48 -6.55
N ILE A 43 3.27 16.77 -6.81
CA ILE A 43 2.52 16.17 -7.90
C ILE A 43 2.87 17.00 -9.15
N VAL A 44 3.75 16.47 -9.98
CA VAL A 44 4.35 17.23 -11.08
C VAL A 44 3.56 17.16 -12.39
N GLY A 45 2.54 16.30 -12.45
CA GLY A 45 1.72 16.16 -13.64
C GLY A 45 0.78 14.97 -13.57
N GLY A 46 0.22 14.63 -14.71
CA GLY A 46 -0.70 13.53 -14.87
C GLY A 46 -1.72 13.83 -15.98
N GLU A 47 -2.76 13.01 -16.01
CA GLU A 47 -3.86 13.17 -16.95
C GLU A 47 -5.20 12.80 -16.30
N VAL A 48 -6.25 13.38 -16.81
CA VAL A 48 -7.64 13.02 -16.41
C VAL A 48 -8.42 12.75 -17.69
N PHE A 49 -9.11 11.62 -17.69
CA PHE A 49 -9.94 11.19 -18.79
C PHE A 49 -11.35 10.83 -18.31
N PHE A 50 -12.38 11.30 -19.00
CA PHE A 50 -13.77 11.03 -18.67
C PHE A 50 -14.43 10.19 -19.76
N ASP A 51 -15.02 9.06 -19.38
CA ASP A 51 -15.78 8.21 -20.26
C ASP A 51 -16.86 7.44 -19.47
N LYS A 52 -18.02 7.24 -20.07
CA LYS A 52 -19.15 6.56 -19.42
C LYS A 52 -18.85 5.11 -19.02
N SER A 53 -17.88 4.47 -19.66
CA SER A 53 -17.41 3.14 -19.28
C SER A 53 -16.86 3.05 -17.86
N TYR A 54 -16.38 4.19 -17.31
CA TYR A 54 -15.86 4.27 -15.95
C TYR A 54 -16.89 4.71 -14.90
N ASN A 55 -18.19 4.80 -15.24
CA ASN A 55 -19.23 5.23 -14.31
C ASN A 55 -19.34 4.36 -13.06
N GLN A 56 -19.09 3.05 -13.20
CA GLN A 56 -19.20 2.08 -12.10
C GLN A 56 -17.83 1.75 -11.51
N ASN A 57 -16.77 1.83 -12.29
CA ASN A 57 -15.43 1.43 -11.88
C ASN A 57 -14.39 2.49 -12.32
N PRO A 58 -14.28 3.60 -11.59
CA PRO A 58 -13.25 4.60 -11.83
C PRO A 58 -11.88 4.03 -11.53
N LEU A 59 -10.85 4.48 -12.26
CA LEU A 59 -9.48 4.03 -12.07
C LEU A 59 -8.58 5.21 -11.66
N VAL A 60 -7.76 4.95 -10.65
CA VAL A 60 -6.70 5.86 -10.21
C VAL A 60 -5.38 5.12 -10.34
N ASN A 61 -4.53 5.58 -11.25
CA ASN A 61 -3.19 5.05 -11.41
C ASN A 61 -2.20 6.08 -10.89
N ALA A 62 -1.46 5.69 -9.86
CA ALA A 62 -0.42 6.53 -9.29
C ALA A 62 0.96 6.08 -9.78
N PHE A 63 1.82 7.04 -10.05
CA PHE A 63 3.23 6.83 -10.35
C PHE A 63 4.07 7.64 -9.38
N SER A 64 5.07 7.00 -8.79
CA SER A 64 6.03 7.66 -7.91
C SER A 64 7.44 7.41 -8.44
N ALA A 65 8.22 8.47 -8.55
CA ALA A 65 9.62 8.42 -8.94
C ALA A 65 10.52 8.76 -7.75
N GLY A 66 11.63 8.06 -7.66
CA GLY A 66 12.64 8.31 -6.61
C GLY A 66 14.05 8.15 -7.15
N ILE A 67 15.02 8.67 -6.41
CA ILE A 67 16.44 8.54 -6.71
C ILE A 67 17.07 7.59 -5.70
N ILE A 68 17.89 6.65 -6.20
CA ILE A 68 18.63 5.69 -5.39
C ILE A 68 20.08 5.61 -5.83
N ASP A 69 20.98 5.42 -4.87
CA ASP A 69 22.33 4.96 -5.17
C ASP A 69 22.28 3.47 -5.54
N THR A 70 22.72 3.12 -6.74
CA THR A 70 22.69 1.74 -7.24
C THR A 70 23.50 0.75 -6.39
N LYS A 71 24.39 1.24 -5.53
CA LYS A 71 25.14 0.42 -4.58
C LYS A 71 24.35 0.11 -3.29
N LYS A 72 23.26 0.83 -3.05
CA LYS A 72 22.43 0.73 -1.84
C LYS A 72 21.05 0.10 -2.09
N VAL A 73 20.93 -0.71 -3.13
CA VAL A 73 19.65 -1.37 -3.46
C VAL A 73 19.41 -2.52 -2.48
N ILE A 74 18.33 -2.39 -1.70
CA ILE A 74 17.81 -3.46 -0.85
C ILE A 74 16.78 -4.23 -1.66
N SER A 75 16.97 -5.54 -1.79
CA SER A 75 16.07 -6.40 -2.57
C SER A 75 15.03 -7.08 -1.67
N ALA A 76 13.90 -7.45 -2.25
CA ALA A 76 12.84 -8.23 -1.61
C ALA A 76 13.20 -9.72 -1.54
N LYS A 77 14.27 -10.05 -0.82
CA LYS A 77 14.78 -11.43 -0.73
C LYS A 77 15.13 -11.78 0.70
N ALA A 78 14.60 -12.89 1.18
CA ALA A 78 15.02 -13.47 2.46
C ALA A 78 16.44 -14.04 2.34
N LYS A 79 17.33 -13.59 3.22
CA LYS A 79 18.72 -14.04 3.25
C LYS A 79 19.19 -14.26 4.69
N GLY A 80 20.09 -15.19 4.88
CA GLY A 80 20.73 -15.46 6.17
C GLY A 80 19.78 -16.17 7.14
N PRO A 81 19.78 -17.52 7.14
CA PRO A 81 19.03 -18.29 8.15
C PRO A 81 19.35 -17.81 9.56
N GLY A 82 18.32 -17.57 10.39
CA GLY A 82 18.45 -17.04 11.74
C GLY A 82 18.33 -15.51 11.84
N ASN A 83 18.28 -14.77 10.74
CA ASN A 83 17.97 -13.36 10.79
C ASN A 83 16.52 -13.12 11.24
N PRO A 84 16.29 -12.15 12.16
CA PRO A 84 14.94 -11.81 12.60
C PRO A 84 14.15 -11.14 11.46
N VAL A 85 12.83 -11.37 11.48
CA VAL A 85 11.86 -10.71 10.59
C VAL A 85 11.06 -9.73 11.41
N TYR A 86 10.96 -8.50 10.95
CA TYR A 86 10.18 -7.44 11.59
C TYR A 86 9.09 -6.95 10.64
N ILE A 87 7.92 -6.66 11.21
CA ILE A 87 6.89 -5.87 10.56
C ILE A 87 7.02 -4.43 11.05
N VAL A 88 6.99 -3.47 10.15
CA VAL A 88 7.17 -2.05 10.46
C VAL A 88 6.06 -1.25 9.81
N GLY A 89 5.40 -0.38 10.56
CA GLY A 89 4.29 0.43 10.08
C GLY A 89 3.19 0.59 11.12
N SER A 90 1.96 0.80 10.67
CA SER A 90 0.78 0.89 11.53
C SER A 90 0.43 -0.47 12.13
N ALA A 91 -0.29 -0.45 13.27
CA ALA A 91 -0.84 -1.67 13.86
C ALA A 91 -1.87 -2.30 12.91
N THR A 92 -1.82 -3.62 12.77
CA THR A 92 -2.64 -4.38 11.83
C THR A 92 -4.13 -4.37 12.22
N GLY A 93 -4.98 -4.00 11.28
CA GLY A 93 -6.45 -4.02 11.40
C GLY A 93 -7.12 -5.14 10.61
N LYS A 94 -8.41 -4.99 10.29
CA LYS A 94 -9.16 -5.86 9.34
C LYS A 94 -9.17 -5.28 7.92
N ASP A 95 -8.41 -4.25 7.69
CA ASP A 95 -8.47 -3.46 6.48
C ASP A 95 -7.83 -4.21 5.31
N GLY A 96 -8.38 -4.01 4.13
CA GLY A 96 -7.83 -4.54 2.90
C GLY A 96 -7.93 -6.05 2.71
N ILE A 97 -8.55 -6.80 3.62
CA ILE A 97 -8.74 -8.24 3.45
C ILE A 97 -9.52 -8.52 2.17
N ALA A 98 -8.90 -9.24 1.23
CA ALA A 98 -9.38 -9.43 -0.12
C ALA A 98 -9.55 -8.13 -0.94
N GLY A 99 -8.82 -7.07 -0.61
CA GLY A 99 -8.91 -5.75 -1.25
C GLY A 99 -8.65 -5.78 -2.75
N ALA A 100 -7.68 -6.54 -3.22
CA ALA A 100 -7.42 -6.71 -4.65
C ALA A 100 -8.60 -7.36 -5.39
N ALA A 101 -9.26 -8.36 -4.80
CA ALA A 101 -10.46 -8.98 -5.36
C ALA A 101 -11.64 -8.01 -5.34
N PHE A 102 -11.80 -7.23 -4.27
CA PHE A 102 -12.82 -6.18 -4.16
C PHE A 102 -12.63 -5.10 -5.23
N ALA A 103 -11.41 -4.61 -5.43
CA ALA A 103 -11.10 -3.59 -6.43
C ALA A 103 -11.37 -4.05 -7.87
N SER A 104 -11.42 -5.37 -8.10
CA SER A 104 -11.70 -5.97 -9.41
C SER A 104 -13.20 -6.23 -9.66
N LYS A 105 -14.08 -5.95 -8.69
CA LYS A 105 -15.54 -6.12 -8.81
C LYS A 105 -16.21 -4.80 -9.14
N ASP A 106 -17.39 -4.90 -9.77
CA ASP A 106 -18.27 -3.74 -9.92
C ASP A 106 -18.79 -3.30 -8.55
N ILE A 107 -18.70 -1.99 -8.29
CA ILE A 107 -19.20 -1.40 -7.04
C ILE A 107 -20.72 -1.30 -7.13
N THR A 108 -21.44 -2.00 -6.25
CA THR A 108 -22.89 -2.03 -6.14
C THR A 108 -23.35 -1.43 -4.80
N GLU A 109 -24.66 -1.28 -4.61
CA GLU A 109 -25.23 -0.83 -3.34
C GLU A 109 -24.92 -1.77 -2.18
N ASP A 110 -24.73 -3.07 -2.45
CA ASP A 110 -24.36 -4.08 -1.45
C ASP A 110 -22.87 -4.03 -1.06
N SER A 111 -22.04 -3.25 -1.77
CA SER A 111 -20.61 -3.14 -1.49
C SER A 111 -20.29 -2.57 -0.11
N ALA A 112 -21.26 -1.96 0.59
CA ALA A 112 -21.12 -1.54 1.98
C ALA A 112 -20.80 -2.71 2.94
N ASN A 113 -21.21 -3.93 2.59
CA ASN A 113 -20.89 -5.14 3.35
C ASN A 113 -19.43 -5.58 3.19
N ASP A 114 -18.76 -5.11 2.14
CA ASP A 114 -17.35 -5.39 1.83
C ASP A 114 -16.39 -4.31 2.37
N LEU A 115 -16.85 -3.40 3.25
CA LEU A 115 -16.03 -2.34 3.85
C LEU A 115 -14.72 -2.83 4.48
N PRO A 116 -14.62 -4.03 5.09
CA PRO A 116 -13.34 -4.56 5.55
C PRO A 116 -12.29 -4.77 4.45
N SER A 117 -12.70 -4.80 3.19
CA SER A 117 -11.79 -4.90 2.03
C SER A 117 -11.19 -3.57 1.61
N VAL A 118 -11.63 -2.44 2.20
CA VAL A 118 -11.08 -1.10 1.93
C VAL A 118 -9.88 -0.84 2.83
N GLN A 119 -8.78 -0.41 2.24
CA GLN A 119 -7.60 0.03 2.98
C GLN A 119 -7.84 1.38 3.66
N VAL A 120 -7.23 1.57 4.83
CA VAL A 120 -7.21 2.87 5.51
C VAL A 120 -5.98 3.65 5.07
N GLY A 121 -6.20 4.83 4.46
CA GLY A 121 -5.12 5.74 4.12
C GLY A 121 -4.70 6.59 5.33
N ASP A 122 -3.45 6.52 5.71
CA ASP A 122 -2.84 7.36 6.75
C ASP A 122 -1.52 7.96 6.25
N PRO A 123 -1.59 9.07 5.51
CA PRO A 123 -0.42 9.68 4.89
C PRO A 123 0.60 10.18 5.93
N PHE A 124 0.19 10.49 7.15
CA PHE A 124 1.10 10.91 8.21
C PHE A 124 1.93 9.73 8.72
N MET A 125 1.30 8.60 9.02
CA MET A 125 2.01 7.40 9.46
C MET A 125 2.92 6.86 8.37
N GLU A 126 2.48 6.88 7.11
CA GLU A 126 3.34 6.50 5.99
C GLU A 126 4.53 7.45 5.81
N LYS A 127 4.37 8.75 6.08
CA LYS A 127 5.51 9.67 6.10
C LYS A 127 6.53 9.28 7.17
N LEU A 128 6.08 8.95 8.37
CA LEU A 128 6.98 8.48 9.43
C LEU A 128 7.69 7.19 9.04
N LEU A 129 6.97 6.25 8.43
CA LEU A 129 7.52 4.99 7.93
C LEU A 129 8.56 5.25 6.83
N LEU A 130 8.28 6.17 5.90
CA LEU A 130 9.24 6.58 4.87
C LEU A 130 10.55 7.07 5.48
N GLU A 131 10.49 8.01 6.41
CA GLU A 131 11.72 8.58 7.01
C GLU A 131 12.50 7.52 7.79
N ALA A 132 11.83 6.72 8.62
CA ALA A 132 12.46 5.63 9.35
C ALA A 132 13.10 4.60 8.40
N THR A 133 12.43 4.25 7.31
CA THR A 133 12.95 3.33 6.30
C THR A 133 14.17 3.91 5.59
N MET A 134 14.15 5.20 5.27
CA MET A 134 15.29 5.88 4.65
C MET A 134 16.50 5.89 5.58
N GLU A 135 16.34 6.19 6.87
CA GLU A 135 17.42 6.14 7.85
C GLU A 135 17.99 4.72 8.01
N LEU A 136 17.10 3.71 8.14
CA LEU A 136 17.52 2.32 8.21
C LEU A 136 18.29 1.86 6.96
N SER A 137 17.89 2.33 5.78
CA SER A 137 18.55 1.96 4.52
C SER A 137 19.97 2.50 4.38
N GLU A 138 20.36 3.49 5.20
CA GLU A 138 21.76 3.98 5.29
C GLU A 138 22.66 3.07 6.15
N THR A 139 22.07 2.10 6.83
CA THR A 139 22.79 1.14 7.67
C THR A 139 22.95 -0.22 6.97
N ASP A 140 23.86 -1.05 7.48
CA ASP A 140 24.03 -2.44 7.03
C ASP A 140 23.09 -3.42 7.79
N ALA A 141 22.12 -2.91 8.54
CA ALA A 141 21.24 -3.72 9.39
C ALA A 141 20.16 -4.48 8.59
N ILE A 142 19.83 -4.03 7.37
CA ILE A 142 18.74 -4.60 6.57
C ILE A 142 19.33 -5.45 5.43
N VAL A 143 18.97 -6.72 5.39
CA VAL A 143 19.39 -7.65 4.32
C VAL A 143 18.33 -7.87 3.24
N GLY A 144 17.08 -7.52 3.51
CA GLY A 144 15.96 -7.58 2.57
C GLY A 144 14.76 -6.82 3.10
N MET A 145 13.93 -6.29 2.21
CA MET A 145 12.72 -5.53 2.54
C MET A 145 11.67 -5.74 1.46
N GLN A 146 10.43 -5.87 1.89
CA GLN A 146 9.24 -6.01 1.04
C GLN A 146 8.11 -5.17 1.62
N ASP A 147 7.34 -4.53 0.76
CA ASP A 147 6.06 -3.93 1.15
C ASP A 147 5.01 -5.00 1.41
N MET A 148 3.97 -4.63 2.15
CA MET A 148 2.82 -5.49 2.39
C MET A 148 1.65 -5.01 1.53
N GLY A 149 1.71 -5.33 0.25
CA GLY A 149 0.61 -5.10 -0.69
C GLY A 149 -0.53 -6.11 -0.54
N ALA A 150 -1.10 -6.54 -1.65
CA ALA A 150 -2.20 -7.50 -1.67
C ALA A 150 -1.89 -8.74 -0.84
N SER A 151 -2.84 -9.16 -0.01
CA SER A 151 -2.70 -10.28 0.94
C SER A 151 -1.66 -10.09 2.06
N GLY A 152 -1.24 -8.87 2.32
CA GLY A 152 -0.49 -8.44 3.49
C GLY A 152 0.76 -9.29 3.82
N ILE A 153 0.85 -9.76 5.06
CA ILE A 153 1.98 -10.57 5.56
C ILE A 153 2.18 -11.85 4.74
N THR A 154 1.10 -12.50 4.32
CA THR A 154 1.19 -13.74 3.53
C THR A 154 1.95 -13.50 2.23
N CYS A 155 1.58 -12.47 1.47
CA CYS A 155 2.22 -12.18 0.19
C CYS A 155 3.68 -11.79 0.39
N SER A 156 3.95 -10.80 1.23
CA SER A 156 5.31 -10.28 1.44
C SER A 156 6.29 -11.36 1.90
N THR A 157 5.89 -12.21 2.83
CA THR A 157 6.75 -13.29 3.35
C THR A 157 6.95 -14.41 2.33
N CYS A 158 5.91 -14.77 1.56
CA CYS A 158 6.03 -15.76 0.49
C CYS A 158 6.95 -15.28 -0.63
N GLU A 159 6.80 -14.03 -1.06
CA GLU A 159 7.62 -13.43 -2.12
C GLU A 159 9.09 -13.33 -1.71
N MET A 160 9.37 -12.85 -0.49
CA MET A 160 10.73 -12.77 0.03
C MET A 160 11.36 -14.17 0.18
N SER A 161 10.59 -15.16 0.63
CA SER A 161 11.04 -16.54 0.76
C SER A 161 11.37 -17.15 -0.59
N ALA A 162 10.47 -17.02 -1.57
CA ALA A 162 10.66 -17.51 -2.93
C ALA A 162 11.87 -16.83 -3.60
N GLY A 163 11.97 -15.50 -3.50
CA GLY A 163 13.06 -14.72 -4.09
C GLY A 163 14.43 -14.98 -3.45
N GLY A 164 14.44 -15.34 -2.16
CA GLY A 164 15.66 -15.60 -1.39
C GLY A 164 16.06 -17.07 -1.30
N GLY A 165 15.15 -17.99 -1.59
CA GLY A 165 15.35 -19.44 -1.42
C GLY A 165 15.44 -19.89 0.03
N ALA A 166 14.83 -19.13 0.96
CA ALA A 166 14.84 -19.41 2.40
C ALA A 166 13.42 -19.36 2.95
N GLY A 167 13.06 -20.26 3.85
CA GLY A 167 11.78 -20.24 4.55
C GLY A 167 11.74 -19.13 5.62
N MET A 168 10.52 -18.76 6.05
CA MET A 168 10.28 -17.88 7.19
C MET A 168 9.40 -18.54 8.24
N GLU A 169 9.73 -18.31 9.50
CA GLU A 169 8.88 -18.64 10.64
C GLU A 169 8.23 -17.33 11.15
N ILE A 170 6.91 -17.29 11.23
CA ILE A 170 6.15 -16.10 11.57
C ILE A 170 5.35 -16.35 12.84
N HIS A 171 5.57 -15.51 13.85
CA HIS A 171 4.86 -15.52 15.12
C HIS A 171 3.73 -14.50 15.10
N LEU A 172 2.53 -14.90 14.71
CA LEU A 172 1.37 -14.01 14.55
C LEU A 172 0.91 -13.37 15.86
N ASP A 173 1.16 -14.04 16.98
CA ASP A 173 0.89 -13.52 18.33
C ASP A 173 1.74 -12.28 18.70
N ARG A 174 2.80 -12.03 17.94
CA ARG A 174 3.69 -10.87 18.13
C ARG A 174 3.37 -9.70 17.20
N VAL A 175 2.48 -9.88 16.24
CA VAL A 175 2.06 -8.81 15.34
C VAL A 175 1.19 -7.81 16.10
N PRO A 176 1.57 -6.52 16.17
CA PRO A 176 0.73 -5.51 16.82
C PRO A 176 -0.60 -5.34 16.08
N THR A 177 -1.70 -5.47 16.79
CA THR A 177 -3.04 -5.36 16.22
C THR A 177 -3.82 -4.21 16.85
N ARG A 178 -4.67 -3.56 16.05
CA ARG A 178 -5.56 -2.47 16.54
C ARG A 178 -6.74 -2.96 17.35
N GLN A 179 -7.07 -4.24 17.24
CA GLN A 179 -8.23 -4.84 17.91
C GLN A 179 -7.81 -6.14 18.58
N GLU A 180 -8.44 -6.47 19.67
CA GLU A 180 -8.26 -7.76 20.37
C GLU A 180 -8.96 -8.92 19.65
N ASN A 181 -8.61 -10.16 20.02
CA ASN A 181 -9.24 -11.39 19.55
C ASN A 181 -9.27 -11.56 18.02
N ARG A 182 -8.13 -11.31 17.38
CA ARG A 182 -7.99 -11.49 15.93
C ARG A 182 -7.79 -12.96 15.57
N LEU A 183 -8.41 -13.36 14.47
CA LEU A 183 -8.15 -14.67 13.89
C LEU A 183 -6.83 -14.64 13.10
N PRO A 184 -6.07 -15.74 13.11
CA PRO A 184 -4.78 -15.78 12.41
C PRO A 184 -4.84 -15.36 10.94
N TYR A 185 -5.87 -15.77 10.23
CA TYR A 185 -6.02 -15.39 8.81
C TYR A 185 -6.29 -13.89 8.60
N GLU A 186 -6.98 -13.24 9.55
CA GLU A 186 -7.21 -11.79 9.50
C GLU A 186 -5.90 -11.02 9.64
N ILE A 187 -4.98 -11.49 10.48
CA ILE A 187 -3.65 -10.90 10.64
C ILE A 187 -2.81 -11.13 9.39
N LEU A 188 -2.84 -12.34 8.83
CA LEU A 188 -2.05 -12.71 7.66
C LEU A 188 -2.46 -11.98 6.39
N LEU A 189 -3.76 -11.75 6.20
CA LEU A 189 -4.32 -11.21 4.95
C LEU A 189 -4.63 -9.71 4.99
N SER A 190 -4.49 -9.07 6.14
CA SER A 190 -4.70 -7.62 6.26
C SER A 190 -3.63 -6.85 5.49
N GLU A 191 -4.07 -5.83 4.77
CA GLU A 191 -3.23 -4.91 3.99
C GLU A 191 -2.98 -3.58 4.74
N SER A 192 -3.13 -3.58 6.04
CA SER A 192 -2.91 -2.39 6.88
C SER A 192 -1.61 -2.44 7.65
#